data_1e7cdab8bdd97645399d8a977f3bdd98
#
_entry.id   1e7cdab8bdd97645399d8a977f3bdd98
#
_cell.length_a   1.000
_cell.length_b   1.000
_cell.length_c   1.000
_cell.angle_alpha   90.00
_cell.angle_beta   90.00
_cell.angle_gamma   90.00
#
_symmetry.space_group_name_H-M   'P 1'
#
loop_
_entity.id
_entity.type
_entity.pdbx_description
1 polymer ?
#
loop_
_entity_poly.entity_id
_entity_poly.type
_entity_poly.pdbx_seq_one_letter_code
_entity_poly.pdbx_strand_id
1 'polypeptide(L)'
;VTMKRNTEANGVVEFPDGITARGAKHLDELSQMVSEGHRSVMLFLVQRNDCASFRLARDIDPNYGRAYDQAKLAGVECISYACQVTPEKIDVTKQIALLE
;
A
#
# COMPACT_ATOMS: atom_id res chain seq x y z
N VAL A 1 4.53 4.38 0.20
CA VAL A 1 5.07 3.12 -0.34
C VAL A 1 5.05 3.17 -1.86
N THR A 2 6.14 2.77 -2.47
CA THR A 2 6.29 2.77 -3.93
C THR A 2 5.95 1.40 -4.51
N MET A 3 5.11 1.38 -5.53
CA MET A 3 4.70 0.15 -6.19
C MET A 3 5.69 -0.22 -7.28
N LYS A 4 5.97 -1.52 -7.41
CA LYS A 4 7.00 -1.99 -8.33
C LYS A 4 6.54 -3.06 -9.30
N ARG A 5 5.45 -3.78 -9.02
CA ARG A 5 4.99 -4.85 -9.87
C ARG A 5 3.63 -4.54 -10.47
N ASN A 6 3.52 -4.67 -11.78
CA ASN A 6 2.26 -4.59 -12.49
C ASN A 6 1.98 -5.98 -13.06
N THR A 7 0.95 -6.64 -12.55
CA THR A 7 0.68 -8.03 -12.88
C THR A 7 -0.22 -8.23 -14.07
N GLU A 8 -0.97 -7.21 -14.45
CA GLU A 8 -2.02 -7.38 -15.44
C GLU A 8 -2.07 -6.24 -16.42
N ALA A 9 -2.51 -6.53 -17.62
CA ALA A 9 -2.72 -5.52 -18.65
C ALA A 9 -3.82 -4.53 -18.28
N ASN A 10 -4.65 -4.84 -17.30
CA ASN A 10 -5.76 -3.97 -16.89
C ASN A 10 -5.38 -2.96 -15.81
N GLY A 11 -4.08 -2.76 -15.59
CA GLY A 11 -3.61 -1.69 -14.71
C GLY A 11 -3.67 -1.97 -13.21
N VAL A 12 -3.56 -3.23 -12.81
CA VAL A 12 -3.44 -3.60 -11.40
C VAL A 12 -1.98 -3.62 -11.00
N VAL A 13 -1.62 -2.87 -9.95
CA VAL A 13 -0.26 -2.90 -9.38
C VAL A 13 -0.29 -3.71 -8.10
N GLU A 14 0.80 -4.39 -7.81
CA GLU A 14 0.96 -5.17 -6.58
C GLU A 14 2.16 -4.71 -5.77
N PHE A 15 2.05 -4.86 -4.46
CA PHE A 15 3.13 -4.64 -3.50
C PHE A 15 2.98 -5.65 -2.37
N PRO A 16 4.06 -6.17 -1.77
CA PRO A 16 5.46 -5.93 -2.15
C PRO A 16 5.91 -6.79 -3.33
N ASP A 17 7.03 -6.44 -3.93
CA ASP A 17 7.63 -7.22 -5.00
C ASP A 17 8.63 -8.26 -4.48
N GLY A 18 8.80 -8.32 -3.17
CA GLY A 18 9.64 -9.27 -2.45
C GLY A 18 9.25 -9.26 -0.98
N ILE A 19 9.85 -10.14 -0.18
CA ILE A 19 9.55 -10.21 1.25
C ILE A 19 10.05 -8.92 1.93
N THR A 20 9.18 -8.31 2.76
CA THR A 20 9.51 -7.09 3.49
C THR A 20 9.11 -7.18 4.96
N ALA A 21 10.02 -7.71 5.79
CA ALA A 21 9.80 -7.74 7.24
C ALA A 21 9.66 -6.34 7.81
N ARG A 22 10.37 -5.36 7.24
CA ARG A 22 10.31 -3.97 7.67
C ARG A 22 8.93 -3.38 7.42
N GLY A 23 8.33 -3.69 6.27
CA GLY A 23 6.98 -3.21 5.95
C GLY A 23 5.94 -3.77 6.91
N ALA A 24 6.02 -5.06 7.23
CA ALA A 24 5.11 -5.69 8.18
C ALA A 24 5.26 -5.08 9.57
N LYS A 25 6.49 -4.85 10.02
CA LYS A 25 6.73 -4.20 11.30
C LYS A 25 6.14 -2.80 11.34
N HIS A 26 6.24 -2.08 10.26
CA HIS A 26 5.68 -0.72 10.16
C HIS A 26 4.15 -0.74 10.35
N LEU A 27 3.47 -1.70 9.75
CA LEU A 27 2.03 -1.86 9.93
C LEU A 27 1.67 -2.20 11.37
N ASP A 28 2.49 -3.04 12.04
CA ASP A 28 2.29 -3.37 13.45
C ASP A 28 2.41 -2.12 14.32
N GLU A 29 3.39 -1.27 14.03
CA GLU A 29 3.57 -0.01 14.76
C GLU A 29 2.37 0.91 14.59
N LEU A 30 1.81 1.00 13.38
CA LEU A 30 0.60 1.79 13.13
C LEU A 30 -0.59 1.25 13.92
N SER A 31 -0.72 -0.09 13.97
CA SER A 31 -1.78 -0.73 14.76
C SER A 31 -1.67 -0.36 16.24
N GLN A 32 -0.46 -0.37 16.77
CA GLN A 32 -0.21 -0.02 18.16
C GLN A 32 -0.58 1.44 18.43
N MET A 33 -0.28 2.34 17.51
CA MET A 33 -0.63 3.75 17.65
C MET A 33 -2.15 3.94 17.76
N VAL A 34 -2.92 3.18 16.97
CA VAL A 34 -4.39 3.24 17.07
C VAL A 34 -4.85 2.75 18.45
N SER A 35 -4.23 1.68 18.96
CA SER A 35 -4.61 1.15 20.28
C SER A 35 -4.31 2.14 21.41
N GLU A 36 -3.40 3.09 21.17
CA GLU A 36 -3.05 4.15 22.12
C GLU A 36 -3.91 5.41 21.94
N GLY A 37 -4.90 5.37 21.06
CA GLY A 37 -5.83 6.47 20.86
C GLY A 37 -5.48 7.43 19.74
N HIS A 38 -4.49 7.09 18.92
CA HIS A 38 -4.08 7.92 17.78
C HIS A 38 -4.75 7.45 16.50
N ARG A 39 -4.89 8.37 15.55
CA ARG A 39 -5.32 8.03 14.20
C ARG A 39 -4.08 7.67 13.37
N SER A 40 -4.13 6.54 12.68
CA SER A 40 -3.04 6.11 11.81
C SER A 40 -3.55 5.86 10.40
N VAL A 41 -2.79 6.31 9.42
CA VAL A 41 -3.12 6.15 8.01
C VAL A 41 -1.92 5.55 7.28
N MET A 42 -2.15 4.45 6.56
CA MET A 42 -1.15 3.85 5.67
C MET A 42 -1.46 4.33 4.25
N LEU A 43 -0.55 5.09 3.68
CA LEU A 43 -0.70 5.64 2.35
C LEU A 43 0.20 4.91 1.37
N PHE A 44 -0.40 4.28 0.36
CA PHE A 44 0.33 3.65 -0.72
C PHE A 44 0.39 4.60 -1.91
N LEU A 45 1.60 4.99 -2.30
CA LEU A 45 1.81 5.87 -3.46
C LEU A 45 2.28 5.03 -4.64
N VAL A 46 1.46 4.99 -5.67
CA VAL A 46 1.78 4.28 -6.90
C VAL A 46 2.41 5.27 -7.87
N GLN A 47 3.71 5.15 -8.10
CA GLN A 47 4.47 6.07 -8.95
C GLN A 47 4.28 5.71 -10.43
N ARG A 48 3.03 5.57 -10.83
CA ARG A 48 2.61 5.27 -12.20
C ARG A 48 1.24 5.89 -12.40
N ASN A 49 0.98 6.39 -13.60
CA ASN A 49 -0.32 6.98 -13.92
C ASN A 49 -1.18 6.09 -14.83
N ASP A 50 -0.68 4.90 -15.18
CA ASP A 50 -1.38 3.94 -16.03
C ASP A 50 -2.11 2.86 -15.22
N CYS A 51 -2.12 2.96 -13.88
CA CYS A 51 -2.72 1.97 -13.01
C CYS A 51 -4.06 2.46 -12.48
N ALA A 52 -5.06 1.56 -12.51
CA ALA A 52 -6.41 1.86 -12.05
C ALA A 52 -6.67 1.34 -10.63
N SER A 53 -5.89 0.36 -10.16
CA SER A 53 -6.11 -0.24 -8.85
C SER A 53 -4.81 -0.83 -8.30
N PHE A 54 -4.84 -1.14 -7.01
CA PHE A 54 -3.72 -1.67 -6.26
C PHE A 54 -4.17 -2.90 -5.47
N ARG A 55 -3.32 -3.91 -5.39
CA ARG A 55 -3.59 -5.14 -4.65
C ARG A 55 -2.34 -5.56 -3.89
N LEU A 56 -2.52 -6.14 -2.71
CA LEU A 56 -1.41 -6.73 -1.97
C LEU A 56 -0.94 -8.01 -2.64
N ALA A 57 0.37 -8.17 -2.74
CA ALA A 57 0.98 -9.37 -3.29
C ALA A 57 1.13 -10.44 -2.19
N ARG A 58 0.00 -11.00 -1.76
CA ARG A 58 -0.05 -11.95 -0.63
C ARG A 58 0.67 -13.25 -0.94
N ASP A 59 0.80 -13.60 -2.20
CA ASP A 59 1.53 -14.78 -2.64
C ASP A 59 3.04 -14.61 -2.48
N ILE A 60 3.54 -13.38 -2.54
CA ILE A 60 4.96 -13.09 -2.40
C ILE A 60 5.34 -12.92 -0.93
N ASP A 61 4.51 -12.21 -0.17
CA ASP A 61 4.77 -11.97 1.26
C ASP A 61 3.48 -12.16 2.07
N PRO A 62 3.18 -13.39 2.46
CA PRO A 62 1.99 -13.67 3.28
C PRO A 62 2.01 -12.97 4.64
N ASN A 63 3.20 -12.75 5.21
CA ASN A 63 3.33 -12.06 6.50
C ASN A 63 2.89 -10.61 6.39
N TYR A 64 3.24 -9.96 5.29
CA TYR A 64 2.80 -8.59 5.04
C TYR A 64 1.27 -8.53 4.91
N GLY A 65 0.68 -9.50 4.21
CA GLY A 65 -0.77 -9.58 4.09
C GLY A 65 -1.45 -9.74 5.45
N ARG A 66 -0.90 -10.58 6.32
CA ARG A 66 -1.45 -10.74 7.68
C ARG A 66 -1.32 -9.47 8.50
N ALA A 67 -0.18 -8.81 8.42
CA ALA A 67 0.03 -7.54 9.12
C ALA A 67 -0.96 -6.47 8.63
N TYR A 68 -1.21 -6.43 7.34
CA TYR A 68 -2.18 -5.53 6.75
C TYR A 68 -3.60 -5.80 7.28
N ASP A 69 -4.00 -7.08 7.30
CA ASP A 69 -5.33 -7.43 7.79
C ASP A 69 -5.49 -7.07 9.26
N GLN A 70 -4.48 -7.33 10.08
CA GLN A 70 -4.51 -6.98 11.50
C GLN A 70 -4.56 -5.47 11.70
N ALA A 71 -3.82 -4.72 10.89
CA ALA A 71 -3.83 -3.26 10.97
C ALA A 71 -5.21 -2.71 10.65
N LYS A 72 -5.89 -3.22 9.64
CA LYS A 72 -7.24 -2.79 9.31
C LYS A 72 -8.23 -3.13 10.42
N LEU A 73 -8.11 -4.30 11.01
CA LEU A 73 -8.97 -4.67 12.15
C LEU A 73 -8.73 -3.79 13.36
N ALA A 74 -7.49 -3.34 13.55
CA ALA A 74 -7.14 -2.45 14.64
C ALA A 74 -7.63 -1.01 14.42
N GLY A 75 -7.98 -0.65 13.19
CA GLY A 75 -8.49 0.67 12.87
C GLY A 75 -7.56 1.54 12.04
N VAL A 76 -6.46 0.99 11.53
CA VAL A 76 -5.57 1.73 10.62
C VAL A 76 -6.27 1.94 9.29
N GLU A 77 -6.29 3.18 8.81
CA GLU A 77 -6.86 3.51 7.51
C GLU A 77 -5.83 3.23 6.44
N CYS A 78 -6.24 2.59 5.35
CA CYS A 78 -5.35 2.25 4.23
C CYS A 78 -5.92 2.82 2.95
N ILE A 79 -5.17 3.69 2.30
CA ILE A 79 -5.58 4.34 1.06
C ILE A 79 -4.44 4.30 0.05
N SER A 80 -4.79 4.37 -1.23
CA SER A 80 -3.81 4.34 -2.31
C SER A 80 -4.09 5.42 -3.33
N TYR A 81 -3.02 6.05 -3.82
CA TYR A 81 -3.08 7.12 -4.82
C TYR A 81 -2.10 6.84 -5.95
N ALA A 82 -2.52 7.15 -7.16
CA ALA A 82 -1.63 7.17 -8.31
C ALA A 82 -0.87 8.49 -8.34
N CYS A 83 0.34 8.45 -8.87
CA CYS A 83 1.19 9.62 -8.99
C CYS A 83 1.70 9.75 -10.41
N GLN A 84 1.83 10.98 -10.90
CA GLN A 84 2.54 11.26 -12.12
C GLN A 84 3.97 11.69 -11.77
N VAL A 85 4.94 10.98 -12.34
CA VAL A 85 6.35 11.24 -12.06
C VAL A 85 6.98 11.89 -13.28
N THR A 86 7.60 13.06 -13.08
CA THR A 86 8.37 13.76 -14.10
C THR A 86 9.78 14.00 -13.57
N PRO A 87 10.74 14.40 -14.44
CA PRO A 87 12.09 14.70 -13.94
C PRO A 87 12.14 15.81 -12.90
N GLU A 88 11.15 16.70 -12.86
CA GLU A 88 11.13 17.82 -11.93
C GLU A 88 10.34 17.57 -10.66
N LYS A 89 9.31 16.68 -10.73
CA LYS A 89 8.41 16.53 -9.58
C LYS A 89 7.60 15.25 -9.64
N ILE A 90 6.98 14.94 -8.49
CA ILE A 90 5.99 13.87 -8.36
C ILE A 90 4.67 14.53 -7.96
N ASP A 91 3.64 14.34 -8.77
CA ASP A 91 2.30 14.84 -8.49
C ASP A 91 1.38 13.69 -8.10
N VAL A 92 0.67 13.84 -6.97
CA VAL A 92 -0.39 12.91 -6.59
C VAL A 92 -1.62 13.26 -7.42
N THR A 93 -2.06 12.35 -8.30
CA THR A 93 -3.08 12.68 -9.29
C THR A 93 -4.47 12.20 -8.94
N LYS A 94 -4.62 10.96 -8.43
CA LYS A 94 -5.94 10.43 -8.12
C LYS A 94 -5.87 9.27 -7.14
N GLN A 95 -6.94 9.08 -6.39
CA GLN A 95 -7.09 7.91 -5.55
C GLN A 95 -7.44 6.71 -6.43
N ILE A 96 -6.83 5.58 -6.16
CA ILE A 96 -7.10 4.34 -6.88
C ILE A 96 -7.67 3.29 -5.94
N ALA A 97 -8.39 2.32 -6.51
CA ALA A 97 -9.04 1.29 -5.72
C ALA A 97 -8.01 0.37 -5.08
N LEU A 98 -8.23 0.06 -3.80
CA LEU A 98 -7.42 -0.92 -3.07
C LEU A 98 -8.18 -2.24 -3.07
N LEU A 99 -7.67 -3.20 -3.83
CA LEU A 99 -8.28 -4.53 -3.96
C LEU A 99 -7.74 -5.45 -2.89
N GLU A 100 -8.61 -6.30 -2.33
CA GLU A 100 -8.21 -7.24 -1.29
C GLU A 100 -8.48 -8.68 -1.68
#